data_3205328f1e464a7c929e5dbf7579bc86
#
_entry.id   3205328f1e464a7c929e5dbf7579bc86
#
_cell.length_a   1.000
_cell.length_b   1.000
_cell.length_c   1.000
_cell.angle_alpha   90.00
_cell.angle_beta   90.00
_cell.angle_gamma   90.00
#
_symmetry.space_group_name_H-M   'P 1'
#
loop_
_entity.id
_entity.type
_entity.pdbx_description
1 polymer ?
#
loop_
_entity_poly.entity_id
_entity_poly.type
_entity_poly.pdbx_seq_one_letter_code
_entity_poly.pdbx_strand_id
1 'polypeptide(L)'
;MRDLAVALSEECFLVRAILLPGHGTRPGDLLAVTREDWLESARFGISTLAGDVSEIYVAGVSLGGLIAAEIGLTDPRIRGIIALSPAFSIERAAWVGQSVWLRHLVTWADTEASEDYARYEAMPFNALAETFLLSHDLQAMLRTRGYVETPLFLAQSADDGTIDIFENLRIFRHHFRSPLSRLLIYERAPDSPTMPDEPRVLRLDSLHPEQRIYGYSHLALHVSPRNPHYGRNGDYRDCGATADRPPDAVERCLSAPQPLRGETFARAEIPGIDMQAMARLTFNPNFARLVERILAFANAVSAS
;
A
#
# COMPACT_ATOMS: atom_id res chain seq x y z
N MET A 1 -0.06 -9.11 0.56
CA MET A 1 -0.50 -9.27 1.98
C MET A 1 -0.14 -10.63 2.59
N ARG A 2 0.22 -11.65 1.79
CA ARG A 2 0.51 -13.01 2.28
C ARG A 2 1.54 -13.03 3.43
N ASP A 3 2.68 -12.37 3.27
CA ASP A 3 3.76 -12.42 4.27
C ASP A 3 3.34 -11.80 5.61
N LEU A 4 2.58 -10.69 5.55
CA LEU A 4 2.02 -10.09 6.77
C LEU A 4 0.96 -11.00 7.41
N ALA A 5 0.11 -11.66 6.61
CA ALA A 5 -0.89 -12.60 7.10
C ALA A 5 -0.22 -13.79 7.83
N VAL A 6 0.85 -14.34 7.27
CA VAL A 6 1.64 -15.42 7.90
C VAL A 6 2.25 -14.93 9.21
N ALA A 7 2.93 -13.77 9.20
CA ALA A 7 3.57 -13.24 10.39
C ALA A 7 2.57 -12.97 11.53
N LEU A 8 1.37 -12.45 11.22
CA LEU A 8 0.34 -12.23 12.23
C LEU A 8 -0.27 -13.56 12.73
N SER A 9 -0.40 -14.57 11.87
CA SER A 9 -0.89 -15.88 12.30
C SER A 9 0.08 -16.61 13.25
N GLU A 10 1.38 -16.38 13.10
CA GLU A 10 2.42 -16.87 14.02
C GLU A 10 2.34 -16.21 15.41
N GLU A 11 1.71 -15.04 15.49
CA GLU A 11 1.48 -14.24 16.71
C GLU A 11 0.05 -14.37 17.26
N CYS A 12 -0.58 -15.53 17.04
CA CYS A 12 -1.90 -15.90 17.56
C CYS A 12 -3.10 -15.08 17.02
N PHE A 13 -2.97 -14.39 15.90
CA PHE A 13 -4.11 -13.82 15.22
C PHE A 13 -4.80 -14.86 14.32
N LEU A 14 -6.12 -14.94 14.39
CA LEU A 14 -6.91 -15.63 13.37
C LEU A 14 -7.01 -14.74 12.13
N VAL A 15 -6.26 -15.08 11.08
CA VAL A 15 -6.18 -14.25 9.87
C VAL A 15 -7.08 -14.80 8.77
N ARG A 16 -7.92 -13.93 8.20
CA ARG A 16 -8.74 -14.21 7.04
C ARG A 16 -8.31 -13.31 5.87
N ALA A 17 -7.54 -13.86 4.94
CA ALA A 17 -7.14 -13.15 3.71
C ALA A 17 -8.28 -13.24 2.69
N ILE A 18 -8.80 -12.08 2.27
CA ILE A 18 -9.89 -11.98 1.31
C ILE A 18 -9.31 -11.80 -0.09
N LEU A 19 -9.67 -12.67 -1.01
CA LEU A 19 -9.41 -12.48 -2.42
C LEU A 19 -10.52 -11.59 -2.99
N LEU A 20 -10.17 -10.37 -3.34
CA LEU A 20 -11.13 -9.41 -3.88
C LEU A 20 -11.59 -9.81 -5.29
N PRO A 21 -12.85 -9.55 -5.66
CA PRO A 21 -13.34 -9.76 -7.02
C PRO A 21 -12.41 -9.17 -8.08
N GLY A 22 -12.16 -9.93 -9.14
CA GLY A 22 -11.26 -9.56 -10.23
C GLY A 22 -9.76 -9.74 -9.94
N HIS A 23 -9.37 -10.13 -8.71
CA HIS A 23 -7.97 -10.40 -8.36
C HIS A 23 -7.66 -11.90 -8.33
N GLY A 24 -6.40 -12.27 -8.59
CA GLY A 24 -5.93 -13.66 -8.53
C GLY A 24 -6.43 -14.57 -9.65
N THR A 25 -6.97 -14.00 -10.72
CA THR A 25 -7.48 -14.72 -11.90
C THR A 25 -6.81 -14.19 -13.17
N ARG A 26 -7.38 -13.17 -13.82
CA ARG A 26 -6.80 -12.49 -15.00
C ARG A 26 -7.18 -11.01 -14.99
N PRO A 27 -6.37 -10.11 -15.59
CA PRO A 27 -6.63 -8.67 -15.60
C PRO A 27 -8.00 -8.29 -16.17
N GLY A 28 -8.51 -9.05 -17.14
CA GLY A 28 -9.82 -8.82 -17.76
C GLY A 28 -11.00 -8.95 -16.81
N ASP A 29 -10.86 -9.67 -15.71
CA ASP A 29 -11.93 -9.82 -14.72
C ASP A 29 -12.16 -8.52 -13.90
N LEU A 30 -11.22 -7.57 -13.96
CA LEU A 30 -11.38 -6.23 -13.37
C LEU A 30 -12.19 -5.26 -14.24
N LEU A 31 -12.55 -5.63 -15.47
CA LEU A 31 -13.28 -4.74 -16.39
C LEU A 31 -14.71 -4.42 -15.95
N ALA A 32 -15.33 -5.30 -15.17
CA ALA A 32 -16.72 -5.14 -14.74
C ALA A 32 -16.90 -5.07 -13.22
N VAL A 33 -15.81 -5.16 -12.44
CA VAL A 33 -15.84 -5.09 -10.97
C VAL A 33 -16.09 -3.65 -10.53
N THR A 34 -16.94 -3.50 -9.53
CA THR A 34 -17.23 -2.23 -8.88
C THR A 34 -16.58 -2.13 -7.50
N ARG A 35 -16.46 -0.93 -6.95
CA ARG A 35 -15.99 -0.73 -5.57
C ARG A 35 -16.94 -1.37 -4.54
N GLU A 36 -18.22 -1.43 -4.86
CA GLU A 36 -19.23 -2.10 -4.03
C GLU A 36 -18.95 -3.61 -3.92
N ASP A 37 -18.57 -4.27 -5.02
CA ASP A 37 -18.20 -5.70 -5.02
C ASP A 37 -17.00 -5.96 -4.09
N TRP A 38 -16.00 -5.07 -4.10
CA TRP A 38 -14.85 -5.16 -3.21
C TRP A 38 -15.26 -5.00 -1.73
N LEU A 39 -16.09 -4.00 -1.43
CA LEU A 39 -16.57 -3.74 -0.07
C LEU A 39 -17.46 -4.88 0.44
N GLU A 40 -18.34 -5.42 -0.38
CA GLU A 40 -19.17 -6.58 -0.02
C GLU A 40 -18.33 -7.81 0.28
N SER A 41 -17.32 -8.08 -0.57
CA SER A 41 -16.40 -9.21 -0.37
C SER A 41 -15.64 -9.09 0.95
N ALA A 42 -15.18 -7.88 1.29
CA ALA A 42 -14.50 -7.62 2.55
C ALA A 42 -15.45 -7.72 3.76
N ARG A 43 -16.69 -7.21 3.67
CA ARG A 43 -17.73 -7.37 4.72
C ARG A 43 -18.11 -8.84 4.93
N PHE A 44 -18.18 -9.62 3.85
CA PHE A 44 -18.37 -11.07 3.94
C PHE A 44 -17.24 -11.73 4.76
N GLY A 45 -15.98 -11.38 4.46
CA GLY A 45 -14.83 -11.86 5.23
C GLY A 45 -14.94 -11.56 6.74
N ILE A 46 -15.35 -10.35 7.10
CA ILE A 46 -15.59 -9.95 8.50
C ILE A 46 -16.69 -10.79 9.14
N SER A 47 -17.78 -11.03 8.41
CA SER A 47 -18.90 -11.84 8.92
C SER A 47 -18.49 -13.29 9.24
N THR A 48 -17.50 -13.83 8.51
CA THR A 48 -16.96 -15.17 8.76
C THR A 48 -16.07 -15.27 10.00
N LEU A 49 -15.61 -14.14 10.55
CA LEU A 49 -14.80 -14.08 11.76
C LEU A 49 -15.63 -13.77 13.01
N ALA A 50 -16.74 -13.07 12.86
CA ALA A 50 -17.47 -12.44 13.96
C ALA A 50 -17.98 -13.41 15.04
N GLY A 51 -18.09 -14.72 14.73
CA GLY A 51 -18.46 -15.76 15.72
C GLY A 51 -17.25 -16.41 16.42
N ASP A 52 -16.05 -16.24 15.88
CA ASP A 52 -14.86 -16.96 16.29
C ASP A 52 -13.89 -16.11 17.15
N VAL A 53 -14.04 -14.78 17.11
CA VAL A 53 -13.12 -13.83 17.77
C VAL A 53 -13.87 -12.73 18.51
N SER A 54 -13.25 -12.19 19.57
CA SER A 54 -13.80 -11.07 20.35
C SER A 54 -13.51 -9.70 19.74
N GLU A 55 -12.46 -9.57 18.93
CA GLU A 55 -12.01 -8.32 18.34
C GLU A 55 -11.61 -8.53 16.88
N ILE A 56 -11.98 -7.58 16.03
CA ILE A 56 -11.69 -7.63 14.60
C ILE A 56 -10.89 -6.40 14.18
N TYR A 57 -9.78 -6.64 13.52
CA TYR A 57 -8.95 -5.63 12.86
C TYR A 57 -9.04 -5.82 11.35
N VAL A 58 -9.05 -4.73 10.62
CA VAL A 58 -9.00 -4.77 9.15
C VAL A 58 -7.66 -4.27 8.67
N ALA A 59 -7.06 -5.01 7.73
CA ALA A 59 -5.72 -4.69 7.22
C ALA A 59 -5.68 -4.71 5.70
N GLY A 60 -4.98 -3.75 5.10
CA GLY A 60 -4.82 -3.73 3.65
C GLY A 60 -3.66 -2.86 3.17
N VAL A 61 -3.25 -3.11 1.91
CA VAL A 61 -2.24 -2.31 1.19
C VAL A 61 -2.91 -1.61 0.02
N SER A 62 -2.52 -0.37 -0.27
CA SER A 62 -3.01 0.40 -1.42
C SER A 62 -4.54 0.47 -1.45
N LEU A 63 -5.19 -0.05 -2.51
CA LEU A 63 -6.65 -0.23 -2.58
C LEU A 63 -7.20 -0.99 -1.37
N GLY A 64 -6.53 -2.07 -0.93
CA GLY A 64 -6.94 -2.82 0.26
C GLY A 64 -6.90 -1.97 1.54
N GLY A 65 -5.96 -1.05 1.66
CA GLY A 65 -5.88 -0.08 2.75
C GLY A 65 -7.02 0.94 2.71
N LEU A 66 -7.44 1.35 1.52
CA LEU A 66 -8.60 2.21 1.29
C LEU A 66 -9.91 1.50 1.70
N ILE A 67 -10.09 0.25 1.26
CA ILE A 67 -11.23 -0.60 1.65
C ILE A 67 -11.25 -0.79 3.18
N ALA A 68 -10.10 -1.10 3.79
CA ALA A 68 -9.99 -1.28 5.24
C ALA A 68 -10.41 -0.01 6.00
N ALA A 69 -10.01 1.17 5.52
CA ALA A 69 -10.41 2.43 6.13
C ALA A 69 -11.92 2.66 6.02
N GLU A 70 -12.52 2.49 4.85
CA GLU A 70 -13.96 2.67 4.68
C GLU A 70 -14.77 1.73 5.57
N ILE A 71 -14.37 0.46 5.64
CA ILE A 71 -15.02 -0.52 6.52
C ILE A 71 -14.81 -0.14 7.99
N GLY A 72 -13.61 0.25 8.39
CA GLY A 72 -13.34 0.69 9.75
C GLY A 72 -14.13 1.94 10.17
N LEU A 73 -14.57 2.76 9.21
CA LEU A 73 -15.46 3.88 9.45
C LEU A 73 -16.94 3.47 9.54
N THR A 74 -17.34 2.40 8.88
CA THR A 74 -18.76 2.06 8.68
C THR A 74 -19.24 0.85 9.48
N ASP A 75 -18.32 -0.02 9.94
CA ASP A 75 -18.66 -1.22 10.71
C ASP A 75 -18.19 -1.07 12.17
N PRO A 76 -19.12 -0.99 13.14
CA PRO A 76 -18.78 -0.80 14.55
C PRO A 76 -18.07 -1.99 15.20
N ARG A 77 -18.00 -3.15 14.54
CA ARG A 77 -17.26 -4.33 15.02
C ARG A 77 -15.75 -4.16 14.89
N ILE A 78 -15.29 -3.20 14.09
CA ILE A 78 -13.86 -3.00 13.82
C ILE A 78 -13.21 -2.21 14.96
N ARG A 79 -12.24 -2.84 15.61
CA ARG A 79 -11.48 -2.28 16.72
C ARG A 79 -10.30 -1.42 16.26
N GLY A 80 -9.72 -1.72 15.11
CA GLY A 80 -8.61 -0.95 14.56
C GLY A 80 -8.39 -1.21 13.07
N ILE A 81 -7.80 -0.22 12.42
CA ILE A 81 -7.51 -0.21 10.99
C ILE A 81 -5.99 -0.28 10.81
N ILE A 82 -5.50 -1.14 9.92
CA ILE A 82 -4.08 -1.25 9.54
C ILE A 82 -3.97 -0.97 8.04
N ALA A 83 -3.46 0.19 7.68
CA ALA A 83 -3.37 0.64 6.30
C ALA A 83 -1.91 0.85 5.89
N LEU A 84 -1.44 0.11 4.88
CA LEU A 84 -0.08 0.18 4.36
C LEU A 84 -0.10 0.84 2.98
N SER A 85 0.61 1.95 2.81
CA SER A 85 0.57 2.76 1.58
C SER A 85 -0.85 2.91 1.00
N PRO A 86 -1.86 3.29 1.81
CA PRO A 86 -3.25 3.24 1.36
C PRO A 86 -3.53 4.27 0.27
N ALA A 87 -4.39 3.93 -0.67
CA ALA A 87 -4.84 4.82 -1.73
C ALA A 87 -5.91 5.83 -1.25
N PHE A 88 -5.71 6.47 -0.08
CA PHE A 88 -6.61 7.52 0.43
C PHE A 88 -6.61 8.74 -0.48
N SER A 89 -5.47 9.03 -1.10
CA SER A 89 -5.33 9.96 -2.19
C SER A 89 -4.29 9.44 -3.19
N ILE A 90 -4.61 9.52 -4.47
CA ILE A 90 -3.77 9.00 -5.55
C ILE A 90 -2.94 10.15 -6.09
N GLU A 91 -1.64 9.91 -6.36
CA GLU A 91 -0.81 10.90 -7.02
C GLU A 91 -1.41 11.26 -8.38
N ARG A 92 -1.32 12.54 -8.77
CA ARG A 92 -1.96 13.06 -10.00
C ARG A 92 -3.47 12.77 -10.08
N ALA A 93 -4.19 12.89 -8.96
CA ALA A 93 -5.62 12.60 -8.85
C ALA A 93 -6.47 13.21 -9.96
N ALA A 94 -6.15 14.43 -10.44
CA ALA A 94 -6.86 15.08 -11.54
C ALA A 94 -6.75 14.28 -12.86
N TRP A 95 -5.62 13.63 -13.12
CA TRP A 95 -5.45 12.78 -14.29
C TRP A 95 -6.15 11.43 -14.08
N VAL A 96 -5.95 10.81 -12.94
CA VAL A 96 -6.62 9.53 -12.61
C VAL A 96 -8.14 9.68 -12.59
N GLY A 97 -8.67 10.81 -12.16
CA GLY A 97 -10.09 11.11 -12.17
C GLY A 97 -10.71 11.08 -13.57
N GLN A 98 -9.92 11.31 -14.63
CA GLN A 98 -10.41 11.16 -16.00
C GLN A 98 -10.74 9.70 -16.34
N SER A 99 -10.18 8.73 -15.62
CA SER A 99 -10.50 7.31 -15.80
C SER A 99 -12.00 7.01 -15.67
N VAL A 100 -12.72 7.80 -14.86
CA VAL A 100 -14.17 7.68 -14.67
C VAL A 100 -14.94 7.83 -15.99
N TRP A 101 -14.44 8.68 -16.89
CA TRP A 101 -15.01 8.86 -18.23
C TRP A 101 -14.31 7.98 -19.28
N LEU A 102 -12.99 7.88 -19.19
CA LEU A 102 -12.19 7.15 -20.18
C LEU A 102 -12.50 5.65 -20.20
N ARG A 103 -12.89 5.04 -19.05
CA ARG A 103 -13.28 3.62 -19.00
C ARG A 103 -14.41 3.24 -19.97
N HIS A 104 -15.22 4.19 -20.43
CA HIS A 104 -16.28 3.95 -21.39
C HIS A 104 -15.80 4.01 -22.86
N LEU A 105 -14.58 4.48 -23.10
CA LEU A 105 -13.99 4.69 -24.42
C LEU A 105 -12.74 3.84 -24.63
N VAL A 106 -11.97 3.62 -23.57
CA VAL A 106 -10.69 2.91 -23.59
C VAL A 106 -10.67 1.87 -22.48
N THR A 107 -10.38 0.64 -22.83
CA THR A 107 -10.42 -0.49 -21.90
C THR A 107 -9.21 -0.51 -20.96
N TRP A 108 -8.01 -0.27 -21.50
CA TRP A 108 -6.75 -0.47 -20.80
C TRP A 108 -5.99 0.84 -20.65
N ALA A 109 -5.56 1.12 -19.44
CA ALA A 109 -4.63 2.21 -19.14
C ALA A 109 -3.18 1.76 -19.36
N ASP A 110 -2.91 0.47 -19.15
CA ASP A 110 -1.64 -0.17 -19.40
C ASP A 110 -1.88 -1.61 -19.86
N THR A 111 -1.05 -2.09 -20.81
CA THR A 111 -1.15 -3.41 -21.43
C THR A 111 0.19 -4.14 -21.46
N GLU A 112 1.12 -3.79 -20.55
CA GLU A 112 2.41 -4.47 -20.48
C GLU A 112 2.23 -5.97 -20.27
N ALA A 113 3.10 -6.77 -20.90
CA ALA A 113 3.12 -8.20 -20.69
C ALA A 113 3.58 -8.49 -19.26
N SER A 114 2.77 -9.23 -18.51
CA SER A 114 3.07 -9.56 -17.13
C SER A 114 4.12 -10.67 -17.08
N GLU A 115 5.26 -10.38 -16.44
CA GLU A 115 6.24 -11.37 -16.00
C GLU A 115 6.00 -11.75 -14.52
N ASP A 116 5.12 -11.03 -13.83
CA ASP A 116 4.74 -11.25 -12.44
C ASP A 116 3.52 -12.16 -12.34
N TYR A 117 3.69 -13.37 -11.81
CA TYR A 117 2.59 -14.32 -11.64
C TYR A 117 1.67 -13.99 -10.45
N ALA A 118 2.10 -13.10 -9.56
CA ALA A 118 1.39 -12.81 -8.31
C ALA A 118 0.67 -11.45 -8.33
N ARG A 119 0.99 -10.59 -9.30
CA ARG A 119 0.39 -9.27 -9.49
C ARG A 119 0.11 -9.03 -10.97
N TYR A 120 -0.99 -8.39 -11.29
CA TYR A 120 -1.21 -7.89 -12.65
C TYR A 120 -0.33 -6.67 -12.93
N GLU A 121 0.31 -6.63 -14.08
CA GLU A 121 1.03 -5.49 -14.62
C GLU A 121 0.15 -4.69 -15.59
N ALA A 122 -0.81 -5.35 -16.25
CA ALA A 122 -1.85 -4.66 -17.03
C ALA A 122 -2.92 -4.05 -16.14
N MET A 123 -3.30 -2.79 -16.41
CA MET A 123 -4.25 -2.02 -15.62
C MET A 123 -5.46 -1.58 -16.44
N PRO A 124 -6.68 -2.07 -16.17
CA PRO A 124 -7.89 -1.55 -16.78
C PRO A 124 -8.25 -0.16 -16.28
N PHE A 125 -8.75 0.69 -17.17
CA PHE A 125 -9.32 2.00 -16.76
C PHE A 125 -10.46 1.86 -15.75
N ASN A 126 -11.24 0.77 -15.81
CA ASN A 126 -12.29 0.51 -14.83
C ASN A 126 -11.74 0.38 -13.40
N ALA A 127 -10.66 -0.39 -13.21
CA ALA A 127 -10.06 -0.57 -11.88
C ALA A 127 -9.51 0.76 -11.32
N LEU A 128 -8.90 1.60 -12.17
CA LEU A 128 -8.46 2.94 -11.78
C LEU A 128 -9.65 3.82 -11.38
N ALA A 129 -10.72 3.82 -12.19
CA ALA A 129 -11.92 4.59 -11.93
C ALA A 129 -12.60 4.21 -10.63
N GLU A 130 -12.79 2.91 -10.38
CA GLU A 130 -13.42 2.44 -9.14
C GLU A 130 -12.55 2.73 -7.91
N THR A 131 -11.22 2.62 -8.02
CA THR A 131 -10.30 3.02 -6.95
C THR A 131 -10.37 4.52 -6.67
N PHE A 132 -10.41 5.35 -7.72
CA PHE A 132 -10.54 6.80 -7.58
C PHE A 132 -11.88 7.18 -6.91
N LEU A 133 -12.98 6.58 -7.35
CA LEU A 133 -14.31 6.83 -6.79
C LEU A 133 -14.36 6.44 -5.31
N LEU A 134 -13.81 5.27 -4.93
CA LEU A 134 -13.74 4.83 -3.54
C LEU A 134 -12.90 5.79 -2.68
N SER A 135 -11.76 6.26 -3.20
CA SER A 135 -10.93 7.29 -2.52
C SER A 135 -11.74 8.59 -2.29
N HIS A 136 -12.52 9.00 -3.28
CA HIS A 136 -13.35 10.19 -3.18
C HIS A 136 -14.49 10.01 -2.16
N ASP A 137 -15.11 8.84 -2.12
CA ASP A 137 -16.15 8.48 -1.15
C ASP A 137 -15.60 8.49 0.29
N LEU A 138 -14.43 7.88 0.52
CA LEU A 138 -13.75 7.93 1.83
C LEU A 138 -13.48 9.37 2.26
N GLN A 139 -12.92 10.19 1.38
CA GLN A 139 -12.62 11.59 1.69
C GLN A 139 -13.90 12.40 1.99
N ALA A 140 -15.00 12.12 1.29
CA ALA A 140 -16.30 12.74 1.55
C ALA A 140 -16.84 12.34 2.93
N MET A 141 -16.75 11.07 3.29
CA MET A 141 -17.12 10.58 4.63
C MET A 141 -16.27 11.24 5.73
N LEU A 142 -14.96 11.34 5.54
CA LEU A 142 -14.04 11.97 6.50
C LEU A 142 -14.37 13.46 6.70
N ARG A 143 -14.67 14.19 5.61
CA ARG A 143 -15.09 15.61 5.70
C ARG A 143 -16.40 15.77 6.48
N THR A 144 -17.36 14.87 6.27
CA THR A 144 -18.66 14.92 6.93
C THR A 144 -18.57 14.56 8.42
N ARG A 145 -17.76 13.54 8.77
CA ARG A 145 -17.58 13.08 10.15
C ARG A 145 -16.68 13.98 10.99
N GLY A 146 -15.75 14.70 10.33
CA GLY A 146 -14.74 15.54 10.99
C GLY A 146 -13.60 14.73 11.58
N TYR A 147 -13.85 13.81 12.53
CA TYR A 147 -12.84 12.90 13.09
C TYR A 147 -13.36 11.47 13.22
N VAL A 148 -12.43 10.53 13.36
CA VAL A 148 -12.67 9.09 13.45
C VAL A 148 -12.16 8.59 14.80
N GLU A 149 -13.00 7.87 15.53
CA GLU A 149 -12.64 7.28 16.82
C GLU A 149 -11.84 6.00 16.66
N THR A 150 -12.17 5.19 15.62
CA THR A 150 -11.47 3.95 15.33
C THR A 150 -9.98 4.22 15.11
N PRO A 151 -9.07 3.61 15.89
CA PRO A 151 -7.64 3.83 15.74
C PRO A 151 -7.11 3.35 14.40
N LEU A 152 -6.18 4.11 13.82
CA LEU A 152 -5.50 3.79 12.57
C LEU A 152 -4.01 3.55 12.82
N PHE A 153 -3.51 2.40 12.39
CA PHE A 153 -2.09 2.19 12.10
C PHE A 153 -1.85 2.47 10.62
N LEU A 154 -1.17 3.57 10.33
CA LEU A 154 -0.79 3.95 8.97
C LEU A 154 0.71 3.70 8.79
N ALA A 155 1.10 2.93 7.77
CA ALA A 155 2.51 2.84 7.36
C ALA A 155 2.66 3.27 5.91
N GLN A 156 3.65 4.11 5.63
CA GLN A 156 3.93 4.55 4.26
C GLN A 156 5.38 4.98 4.08
N SER A 157 5.82 5.04 2.82
CA SER A 157 7.10 5.60 2.43
C SER A 157 6.95 7.05 2.02
N ALA A 158 7.89 7.89 2.42
CA ALA A 158 8.01 9.26 1.91
C ALA A 158 8.43 9.31 0.44
N ASP A 159 9.00 8.22 -0.08
CA ASP A 159 9.44 8.10 -1.48
C ASP A 159 8.33 7.60 -2.41
N ASP A 160 7.18 7.14 -1.87
CA ASP A 160 6.08 6.58 -2.65
C ASP A 160 5.59 7.56 -3.74
N GLY A 161 5.75 7.18 -4.99
CA GLY A 161 5.34 7.98 -6.15
C GLY A 161 3.97 7.60 -6.72
N THR A 162 3.27 6.65 -6.10
CA THR A 162 1.96 6.15 -6.56
C THR A 162 0.81 6.86 -5.86
N ILE A 163 0.97 7.18 -4.57
CA ILE A 163 -0.04 7.85 -3.74
C ILE A 163 0.41 9.28 -3.39
N ASP A 164 -0.56 10.15 -3.10
CA ASP A 164 -0.28 11.46 -2.52
C ASP A 164 -0.01 11.32 -1.02
N ILE A 165 1.28 11.18 -0.66
CA ILE A 165 1.71 10.99 0.72
C ILE A 165 1.35 12.18 1.62
N PHE A 166 1.39 13.41 1.10
CA PHE A 166 1.09 14.60 1.88
C PHE A 166 -0.39 14.65 2.26
N GLU A 167 -1.25 14.27 1.34
CA GLU A 167 -2.68 14.18 1.61
C GLU A 167 -2.99 13.03 2.59
N ASN A 168 -2.33 11.87 2.47
CA ASN A 168 -2.46 10.79 3.44
C ASN A 168 -2.03 11.24 4.85
N LEU A 169 -0.92 11.98 4.97
CA LEU A 169 -0.46 12.56 6.24
C LEU A 169 -1.46 13.59 6.79
N ARG A 170 -2.03 14.41 5.91
CA ARG A 170 -3.08 15.37 6.29
C ARG A 170 -4.32 14.64 6.81
N ILE A 171 -4.77 13.58 6.12
CA ILE A 171 -5.90 12.74 6.54
C ILE A 171 -5.62 12.13 7.91
N PHE A 172 -4.45 11.53 8.12
CA PHE A 172 -4.06 10.97 9.42
C PHE A 172 -4.15 12.01 10.54
N ARG A 173 -3.54 13.18 10.35
CA ARG A 173 -3.47 14.23 11.39
C ARG A 173 -4.83 14.84 11.70
N HIS A 174 -5.66 15.07 10.69
CA HIS A 174 -6.91 15.80 10.85
C HIS A 174 -8.10 14.91 11.22
N HIS A 175 -8.12 13.67 10.74
CA HIS A 175 -9.27 12.80 10.92
C HIS A 175 -9.04 11.65 11.91
N PHE A 176 -7.86 11.00 11.93
CA PHE A 176 -7.57 9.88 12.84
C PHE A 176 -6.87 10.36 14.11
N ARG A 177 -7.62 11.05 14.97
CA ARG A 177 -7.09 11.73 16.15
C ARG A 177 -6.98 10.87 17.40
N SER A 178 -7.44 9.62 17.38
CA SER A 178 -7.30 8.71 18.52
C SER A 178 -5.84 8.72 19.02
N PRO A 179 -5.61 8.83 20.34
CA PRO A 179 -4.27 8.75 20.92
C PRO A 179 -3.61 7.39 20.68
N LEU A 180 -4.39 6.38 20.30
CA LEU A 180 -3.92 5.06 19.92
C LEU A 180 -3.50 4.97 18.45
N SER A 181 -3.92 5.91 17.59
CA SER A 181 -3.48 5.92 16.20
C SER A 181 -1.97 6.07 16.09
N ARG A 182 -1.36 5.37 15.14
CA ARG A 182 0.10 5.38 14.89
C ARG A 182 0.39 5.59 13.42
N LEU A 183 1.42 6.35 13.14
CA LEU A 183 2.01 6.50 11.82
C LEU A 183 3.44 5.96 11.85
N LEU A 184 3.73 5.01 10.98
CA LEU A 184 5.08 4.57 10.67
C LEU A 184 5.46 5.13 9.30
N ILE A 185 6.44 6.04 9.25
CA ILE A 185 6.93 6.60 8.00
C ILE A 185 8.37 6.14 7.74
N TYR A 186 8.61 5.65 6.51
CA TYR A 186 9.94 5.35 6.00
C TYR A 186 10.41 6.55 5.18
N GLU A 187 11.54 7.16 5.55
CA GLU A 187 12.07 8.35 4.89
C GLU A 187 13.59 8.33 4.80
N ARG A 188 14.14 8.92 3.74
CA ARG A 188 15.60 8.92 3.44
C ARG A 188 16.42 9.84 4.31
N ALA A 189 15.81 10.80 4.92
CA ALA A 189 16.49 11.81 5.74
C ALA A 189 15.65 12.09 6.99
N PRO A 190 15.75 11.24 8.03
CA PRO A 190 15.02 11.45 9.30
C PRO A 190 15.31 12.81 9.95
N ASP A 191 16.48 13.40 9.68
CA ASP A 191 16.89 14.73 10.16
C ASP A 191 16.20 15.89 9.40
N SER A 192 15.57 15.59 8.25
CA SER A 192 14.76 16.54 7.49
C SER A 192 13.36 15.93 7.25
N PRO A 193 12.54 15.87 8.28
CA PRO A 193 11.33 15.06 8.29
C PRO A 193 10.25 15.60 7.34
N THR A 194 9.52 14.67 6.71
CA THR A 194 8.39 14.97 5.81
C THR A 194 7.23 15.67 6.56
N MET A 195 7.15 15.49 7.86
CA MET A 195 6.14 16.13 8.72
C MET A 195 6.73 16.49 10.10
N PRO A 196 6.14 17.46 10.81
CA PRO A 196 6.56 17.83 12.16
C PRO A 196 6.53 16.64 13.14
N ASP A 197 7.36 16.70 14.17
CA ASP A 197 7.35 15.72 15.25
C ASP A 197 5.99 15.67 15.95
N GLU A 198 5.53 14.45 16.15
CA GLU A 198 4.29 14.14 16.84
C GLU A 198 4.46 12.80 17.57
N PRO A 199 3.96 12.65 18.82
CA PRO A 199 4.14 11.43 19.61
C PRO A 199 3.59 10.14 18.96
N ARG A 200 2.65 10.29 18.02
CA ARG A 200 2.05 9.16 17.29
C ARG A 200 2.86 8.73 16.06
N VAL A 201 3.94 9.46 15.73
CA VAL A 201 4.74 9.23 14.53
C VAL A 201 6.04 8.52 14.89
N LEU A 202 6.27 7.39 14.24
CA LEU A 202 7.54 6.67 14.26
C LEU A 202 8.21 6.79 12.89
N ARG A 203 9.49 7.16 12.89
CA ARG A 203 10.29 7.31 11.68
C ARG A 203 11.30 6.17 11.59
N LEU A 204 11.44 5.60 10.40
CA LEU A 204 12.48 4.65 10.08
C LEU A 204 13.22 5.10 8.83
N ASP A 205 14.52 4.86 8.81
CA ASP A 205 15.33 5.13 7.64
C ASP A 205 14.95 4.21 6.49
N SER A 206 14.79 4.79 5.30
CA SER A 206 14.56 4.06 4.05
C SER A 206 15.83 3.88 3.21
N LEU A 207 16.98 4.41 3.67
CA LEU A 207 18.27 4.21 3.03
C LEU A 207 19.02 3.04 3.65
N HIS A 208 19.40 2.08 2.81
CA HIS A 208 20.26 0.96 3.17
C HIS A 208 21.35 0.78 2.08
N PRO A 209 22.34 1.69 1.98
CA PRO A 209 23.33 1.68 0.90
C PRO A 209 24.15 0.38 0.85
N GLU A 210 24.41 -0.23 2.01
CA GLU A 210 25.09 -1.52 2.14
C GLU A 210 24.30 -2.67 1.47
N GLN A 211 22.98 -2.49 1.31
CA GLN A 211 22.08 -3.41 0.62
C GLN A 211 21.70 -2.89 -0.79
N ARG A 212 22.30 -1.78 -1.21
CA ARG A 212 22.00 -1.07 -2.46
C ARG A 212 20.52 -0.63 -2.56
N ILE A 213 19.90 -0.23 -1.43
CA ILE A 213 18.53 0.25 -1.34
C ILE A 213 18.55 1.75 -1.04
N TYR A 214 17.83 2.52 -1.87
CA TYR A 214 17.85 3.98 -1.89
C TYR A 214 16.46 4.61 -1.77
N GLY A 215 15.59 3.98 -1.02
CA GLY A 215 14.22 4.40 -0.76
C GLY A 215 13.25 3.23 -0.82
N TYR A 216 12.05 3.40 -0.26
CA TYR A 216 11.04 2.33 -0.27
C TYR A 216 9.95 2.64 -1.28
N SER A 217 9.60 1.65 -2.09
CA SER A 217 8.53 1.76 -3.06
C SER A 217 7.15 1.56 -2.43
N HIS A 218 6.13 1.96 -3.18
CA HIS A 218 4.73 1.67 -2.89
C HIS A 218 4.45 0.19 -2.60
N LEU A 219 5.14 -0.70 -3.31
CA LEU A 219 4.90 -2.15 -3.28
C LEU A 219 5.63 -2.87 -2.14
N ALA A 220 6.64 -2.24 -1.54
CA ALA A 220 7.60 -2.93 -0.68
C ALA A 220 7.06 -3.29 0.70
N LEU A 221 6.21 -2.44 1.32
CA LEU A 221 6.01 -2.41 2.76
C LEU A 221 5.54 -3.73 3.37
N HIS A 222 4.66 -4.46 2.69
CA HIS A 222 3.99 -5.66 3.19
C HIS A 222 4.67 -6.98 2.84
N VAL A 223 5.84 -6.92 2.19
CA VAL A 223 6.57 -8.08 1.69
C VAL A 223 7.81 -8.33 2.53
N SER A 224 7.97 -9.57 2.98
CA SER A 224 9.15 -10.01 3.72
C SER A 224 10.40 -10.06 2.82
N PRO A 225 11.60 -9.70 3.33
CA PRO A 225 12.85 -9.93 2.59
C PRO A 225 13.16 -11.41 2.35
N ARG A 226 12.43 -12.33 2.99
CA ARG A 226 12.52 -13.79 2.79
C ARG A 226 11.52 -14.32 1.77
N ASN A 227 10.68 -13.47 1.20
CA ASN A 227 9.70 -13.89 0.19
C ASN A 227 10.43 -14.54 -1.01
N PRO A 228 10.02 -15.75 -1.47
CA PRO A 228 10.73 -16.45 -2.53
C PRO A 228 10.63 -15.76 -3.89
N HIS A 229 9.59 -14.95 -4.12
CA HIS A 229 9.37 -14.23 -5.36
C HIS A 229 9.87 -12.79 -5.30
N TYR A 230 9.36 -12.01 -4.35
CA TYR A 230 9.64 -10.57 -4.23
C TYR A 230 10.78 -10.21 -3.29
N GLY A 231 11.29 -11.16 -2.49
CA GLY A 231 12.28 -10.90 -1.46
C GLY A 231 13.66 -10.55 -1.99
N ARG A 232 14.61 -10.41 -1.07
CA ARG A 232 16.00 -10.03 -1.39
C ARG A 232 16.64 -10.94 -2.45
N ASN A 233 16.40 -12.23 -2.34
CA ASN A 233 16.90 -13.28 -3.22
C ASN A 233 15.76 -13.92 -4.04
N GLY A 234 14.66 -13.20 -4.20
CA GLY A 234 13.53 -13.65 -4.99
C GLY A 234 13.84 -13.71 -6.48
N ASP A 235 13.03 -14.47 -7.20
CA ASP A 235 13.18 -14.70 -8.63
C ASP A 235 12.60 -13.57 -9.50
N TYR A 236 11.79 -12.66 -8.91
CA TYR A 236 11.22 -11.51 -9.59
C TYR A 236 12.01 -10.22 -9.36
N ARG A 237 12.17 -9.45 -10.42
CA ARG A 237 12.81 -8.14 -10.40
C ARG A 237 11.93 -7.12 -11.14
N ASP A 238 11.41 -6.16 -10.40
CA ASP A 238 10.58 -5.10 -10.98
C ASP A 238 11.49 -4.07 -11.69
N CYS A 239 11.76 -4.31 -12.94
CA CYS A 239 12.47 -3.41 -13.85
C CYS A 239 11.52 -2.84 -14.92
N GLY A 240 10.21 -2.89 -14.68
CA GLY A 240 9.16 -2.56 -15.64
C GLY A 240 9.44 -1.35 -16.50
N ALA A 241 9.13 -1.48 -17.78
CA ALA A 241 9.21 -0.40 -18.74
C ALA A 241 8.07 0.58 -18.45
N THR A 242 8.37 1.74 -17.89
CA THR A 242 7.46 2.88 -17.97
C THR A 242 7.69 3.60 -19.30
N ALA A 243 6.69 4.28 -19.82
CA ALA A 243 6.77 5.03 -21.08
C ALA A 243 7.98 5.97 -21.18
N ASP A 244 8.50 6.39 -20.03
CA ASP A 244 9.65 7.30 -19.93
C ASP A 244 10.99 6.57 -19.69
N ARG A 245 11.00 5.23 -19.62
CA ARG A 245 12.20 4.47 -19.30
C ARG A 245 12.85 3.93 -20.59
N PRO A 246 14.10 4.30 -20.90
CA PRO A 246 14.76 3.83 -22.12
C PRO A 246 15.02 2.32 -22.05
N PRO A 247 14.90 1.57 -23.19
CA PRO A 247 15.06 0.12 -23.22
C PRO A 247 16.40 -0.37 -22.68
N ASP A 248 17.49 0.37 -22.92
CA ASP A 248 18.82 0.04 -22.41
C ASP A 248 18.90 0.16 -20.87
N ALA A 249 18.12 1.02 -20.25
CA ALA A 249 18.04 1.12 -18.79
C ALA A 249 17.31 -0.09 -18.19
N VAL A 250 16.26 -0.58 -18.86
CA VAL A 250 15.58 -1.82 -18.47
C VAL A 250 16.54 -3.01 -18.55
N GLU A 251 17.28 -3.13 -19.65
CA GLU A 251 18.28 -4.18 -19.82
C GLU A 251 19.39 -4.12 -18.76
N ARG A 252 19.91 -2.92 -18.45
CA ARG A 252 20.88 -2.74 -17.36
C ARG A 252 20.30 -3.14 -15.99
N CYS A 253 19.04 -2.83 -15.72
CA CYS A 253 18.35 -3.24 -14.50
C CYS A 253 18.24 -4.77 -14.42
N LEU A 254 17.77 -5.42 -15.48
CA LEU A 254 17.57 -6.88 -15.54
C LEU A 254 18.88 -7.66 -15.46
N SER A 255 19.93 -7.20 -16.16
CA SER A 255 21.23 -7.87 -16.24
C SER A 255 22.14 -7.64 -15.03
N ALA A 256 21.86 -6.65 -14.19
CA ALA A 256 22.69 -6.32 -13.03
C ALA A 256 22.75 -7.49 -12.04
N PRO A 257 23.93 -8.02 -11.66
CA PRO A 257 24.02 -9.11 -10.67
C PRO A 257 23.45 -8.70 -9.31
N GLN A 258 23.65 -7.44 -8.94
CA GLN A 258 23.11 -6.81 -7.73
C GLN A 258 22.53 -5.44 -8.11
N PRO A 259 21.23 -5.35 -8.45
CA PRO A 259 20.64 -4.10 -8.87
C PRO A 259 20.58 -3.08 -7.73
N LEU A 260 20.63 -1.81 -8.08
CA LEU A 260 20.13 -0.75 -7.22
C LEU A 260 18.63 -0.95 -7.04
N ARG A 261 18.10 -0.65 -5.86
CA ARG A 261 16.67 -0.78 -5.55
C ARG A 261 16.13 0.48 -4.90
N GLY A 262 14.89 0.82 -5.22
CA GLY A 262 14.22 1.98 -4.62
C GLY A 262 12.84 2.22 -5.20
N GLU A 263 12.32 3.43 -5.05
CA GLU A 263 11.12 3.85 -5.78
C GLU A 263 11.53 4.45 -7.13
N THR A 264 11.06 3.86 -8.22
CA THR A 264 11.38 4.29 -9.58
C THR A 264 10.58 5.52 -10.03
N PHE A 265 9.46 5.80 -9.35
CA PHE A 265 8.67 7.02 -9.49
C PHE A 265 9.01 8.07 -8.42
N ALA A 266 10.20 8.00 -7.84
CA ALA A 266 10.61 8.88 -6.75
C ALA A 266 10.52 10.36 -7.15
N ARG A 267 10.06 11.19 -6.23
CA ARG A 267 9.85 12.63 -6.44
C ARG A 267 11.15 13.42 -6.52
N ALA A 268 12.24 12.86 -6.03
CA ALA A 268 13.53 13.51 -5.98
C ALA A 268 14.65 12.58 -6.47
N GLU A 269 15.53 13.13 -7.28
CA GLU A 269 16.74 12.44 -7.70
C GLU A 269 17.66 12.15 -6.51
N ILE A 270 18.39 11.04 -6.61
CA ILE A 270 19.41 10.65 -5.64
C ILE A 270 20.77 10.95 -6.26
N PRO A 271 21.55 11.87 -5.73
CA PRO A 271 22.85 12.23 -6.30
C PRO A 271 23.75 11.01 -6.50
N GLY A 272 24.27 10.83 -7.70
CA GLY A 272 25.19 9.75 -8.05
C GLY A 272 24.54 8.38 -8.26
N ILE A 273 23.20 8.29 -8.26
CA ILE A 273 22.44 7.05 -8.52
C ILE A 273 21.75 7.14 -9.88
N ASP A 274 22.00 6.13 -10.73
CA ASP A 274 21.24 5.96 -11.98
C ASP A 274 19.85 5.36 -11.64
N MET A 275 18.91 6.24 -11.39
CA MET A 275 17.54 5.84 -11.06
C MET A 275 16.83 5.13 -12.22
N GLN A 276 17.23 5.38 -13.47
CA GLN A 276 16.64 4.72 -14.63
C GLN A 276 17.03 3.24 -14.72
N ALA A 277 18.23 2.87 -14.24
CA ALA A 277 18.67 1.47 -14.16
C ALA A 277 18.35 0.82 -12.78
N MET A 278 17.61 1.48 -11.93
CA MET A 278 17.23 0.97 -10.61
C MET A 278 16.02 0.04 -10.73
N ALA A 279 16.04 -1.11 -10.05
CA ALA A 279 14.86 -1.93 -9.86
C ALA A 279 13.92 -1.28 -8.82
N ARG A 280 12.62 -1.35 -9.03
CA ARG A 280 11.66 -0.96 -8.00
C ARG A 280 11.77 -1.92 -6.82
N LEU A 281 11.85 -1.41 -5.59
CA LEU A 281 11.99 -2.24 -4.40
C LEU A 281 10.70 -3.02 -4.14
N THR A 282 10.81 -4.34 -4.04
CA THR A 282 9.66 -5.26 -3.93
C THR A 282 9.48 -5.86 -2.54
N PHE A 283 10.38 -5.58 -1.59
CA PHE A 283 10.32 -6.10 -0.21
C PHE A 283 10.69 -5.01 0.79
N ASN A 284 10.32 -5.22 2.04
CA ASN A 284 10.62 -4.31 3.16
C ASN A 284 11.82 -4.84 3.97
N PRO A 285 13.01 -4.22 3.90
CA PRO A 285 14.13 -4.58 4.77
C PRO A 285 13.80 -4.56 6.26
N ASN A 286 12.89 -3.67 6.66
CA ASN A 286 12.44 -3.50 8.04
C ASN A 286 11.11 -4.25 8.32
N PHE A 287 10.80 -5.33 7.59
CA PHE A 287 9.53 -6.06 7.72
C PHE A 287 9.25 -6.53 9.15
N ALA A 288 10.26 -7.07 9.85
CA ALA A 288 10.10 -7.49 11.24
C ALA A 288 9.72 -6.32 12.17
N ARG A 289 10.28 -5.13 11.93
CA ARG A 289 9.88 -3.91 12.64
C ARG A 289 8.44 -3.51 12.35
N LEU A 290 8.01 -3.61 11.10
CA LEU A 290 6.60 -3.34 10.74
C LEU A 290 5.67 -4.25 11.52
N VAL A 291 5.94 -5.56 11.54
CA VAL A 291 5.13 -6.55 12.29
C VAL A 291 5.12 -6.20 13.78
N GLU A 292 6.28 -5.96 14.40
CA GLU A 292 6.39 -5.55 15.80
C GLU A 292 5.50 -4.33 16.12
N ARG A 293 5.49 -3.32 15.24
CA ARG A 293 4.70 -2.10 15.44
C ARG A 293 3.20 -2.32 15.25
N ILE A 294 2.81 -3.20 14.34
CA ILE A 294 1.41 -3.61 14.17
C ILE A 294 0.92 -4.36 15.43
N LEU A 295 1.72 -5.29 15.96
CA LEU A 295 1.40 -6.02 17.19
C LEU A 295 1.27 -5.08 18.39
N ALA A 296 2.23 -4.16 18.55
CA ALA A 296 2.17 -3.16 19.62
C ALA A 296 0.92 -2.26 19.51
N PHE A 297 0.53 -1.88 18.29
CA PHE A 297 -0.70 -1.14 18.03
C PHE A 297 -1.94 -1.96 18.42
N ALA A 298 -2.06 -3.20 17.97
CA ALA A 298 -3.19 -4.07 18.27
C ALA A 298 -3.32 -4.31 19.78
N ASN A 299 -2.22 -4.61 20.47
CA ASN A 299 -2.20 -4.78 21.93
C ASN A 299 -2.63 -3.51 22.69
N ALA A 300 -2.21 -2.33 22.23
CA ALA A 300 -2.63 -1.07 22.84
C ALA A 300 -4.12 -0.76 22.64
N VAL A 301 -4.67 -1.13 21.48
CA VAL A 301 -6.10 -0.99 21.18
C VAL A 301 -6.93 -2.01 21.97
N SER A 302 -6.47 -3.24 22.11
CA SER A 302 -7.15 -4.29 22.87
C SER A 302 -7.19 -3.99 24.37
N ALA A 303 -6.22 -3.26 24.91
CA ALA A 303 -6.14 -2.88 26.32
C ALA A 303 -6.97 -1.62 26.68
N SER A 304 -7.58 -0.96 25.70
CA SER A 304 -8.35 0.27 25.88
C SER A 304 -9.86 0.01 25.98
#